data_6886c11ade8b1908f19262cc6605237b
#
_entry.id   6886c11ade8b1908f19262cc6605237b
#
_cell.length_a   1.000
_cell.length_b   1.000
_cell.length_c   1.000
_cell.angle_alpha   90.00
_cell.angle_beta   90.00
_cell.angle_gamma   90.00
#
_symmetry.space_group_name_H-M   'P 1'
#
loop_
_entity.id
_entity.type
_entity.pdbx_description
1 polymer ?
#
loop_
_entity_poly.entity_id
_entity_poly.type
_entity_poly.pdbx_seq_one_letter_code
_entity_poly.pdbx_strand_id
1 'polypeptide(L)'
;MTVIVQYIVKVPDVERFVATSEKYAPMMEEMGSRNSSVYEDENEPGLVSTISEWDSHDSMHAASEKVGDDFNREAGTEGLNWTTHIWQKKGSS
;
A
#
# COMPACT_ATOMS: atom_id res chain seq x y z
N MET A 1 -11.45 12.63 -7.91
CA MET A 1 -10.07 12.96 -8.29
C MET A 1 -9.16 11.80 -7.91
N THR A 2 -8.37 11.31 -8.86
CA THR A 2 -7.45 10.21 -8.62
C THR A 2 -6.28 10.66 -7.76
N VAL A 3 -5.97 9.88 -6.76
CA VAL A 3 -4.79 10.09 -5.92
C VAL A 3 -3.87 8.87 -6.02
N ILE A 4 -2.58 9.10 -5.88
CA ILE A 4 -1.57 8.04 -5.80
C ILE A 4 -1.15 7.94 -4.35
N VAL A 5 -1.24 6.74 -3.79
CA VAL A 5 -0.85 6.50 -2.40
C VAL A 5 0.43 5.68 -2.39
N GLN A 6 1.42 6.17 -1.66
CA GLN A 6 2.69 5.49 -1.48
C GLN A 6 2.92 5.23 0.01
N TYR A 7 3.14 3.97 0.36
CA TYR A 7 3.57 3.59 1.69
C TYR A 7 5.01 3.10 1.61
N ILE A 8 5.82 3.48 2.57
CA ILE A 8 7.22 3.03 2.68
C ILE A 8 7.40 2.47 4.09
N VAL A 9 7.93 1.26 4.18
CA VAL A 9 8.11 0.60 5.48
C VAL A 9 9.24 -0.43 5.41
N LYS A 10 9.96 -0.56 6.51
CA LYS A 10 10.95 -1.62 6.67
C LYS A 10 10.25 -2.85 7.26
N VAL A 11 10.18 -3.95 6.51
CA VAL A 11 9.46 -5.14 6.93
C VAL A 11 10.41 -6.27 7.30
N PRO A 12 10.06 -7.11 8.28
CA PRO A 12 10.90 -8.25 8.67
C PRO A 12 10.88 -9.39 7.65
N ASP A 13 9.81 -9.50 6.86
CA ASP A 13 9.63 -10.61 5.93
C ASP A 13 8.99 -10.10 4.65
N VAL A 14 9.82 -9.85 3.64
CA VAL A 14 9.37 -9.30 2.35
C VAL A 14 8.43 -10.26 1.63
N GLU A 15 8.75 -11.55 1.61
CA GLU A 15 7.90 -12.54 0.93
C GLU A 15 6.49 -12.59 1.50
N ARG A 16 6.39 -12.56 2.82
CA ARG A 16 5.11 -12.53 3.52
C ARG A 16 4.33 -11.25 3.20
N PHE A 17 5.02 -10.13 3.18
CA PHE A 17 4.43 -8.84 2.86
C PHE A 17 3.86 -8.83 1.43
N VAL A 18 4.64 -9.32 0.47
CA VAL A 18 4.22 -9.40 -0.94
C VAL A 18 3.02 -10.34 -1.09
N ALA A 19 3.09 -11.52 -0.48
CA ALA A 19 1.99 -12.49 -0.55
C ALA A 19 0.70 -11.92 0.04
N THR A 20 0.79 -11.21 1.16
CA THR A 20 -0.37 -10.57 1.77
C THR A 20 -0.92 -9.46 0.87
N SER A 21 -0.05 -8.67 0.27
CA SER A 21 -0.46 -7.62 -0.67
C SER A 21 -1.22 -8.19 -1.86
N GLU A 22 -0.72 -9.29 -2.41
CA GLU A 22 -1.38 -9.96 -3.53
C GLU A 22 -2.74 -10.56 -3.12
N LYS A 23 -2.81 -11.12 -1.92
CA LYS A 23 -4.06 -11.68 -1.38
C LYS A 23 -5.15 -10.61 -1.23
N TYR A 24 -4.78 -9.42 -0.79
CA TYR A 24 -5.73 -8.34 -0.55
C TYR A 24 -6.03 -7.50 -1.79
N ALA A 25 -5.25 -7.63 -2.87
CA ALA A 25 -5.41 -6.81 -4.06
C ALA A 25 -6.82 -6.83 -4.65
N PRO A 26 -7.48 -8.01 -4.85
CA PRO A 26 -8.84 -8.01 -5.39
C PRO A 26 -9.84 -7.26 -4.53
N MET A 27 -9.72 -7.37 -3.21
CA MET A 27 -10.60 -6.67 -2.27
C MET A 27 -10.38 -5.16 -2.34
N MET A 28 -9.12 -4.74 -2.43
CA MET A 28 -8.77 -3.32 -2.56
C MET A 28 -9.29 -2.75 -3.88
N GLU A 29 -9.20 -3.53 -4.97
CA GLU A 29 -9.72 -3.11 -6.27
C GLU A 29 -11.22 -2.88 -6.23
N GLU A 30 -11.97 -3.74 -5.54
CA GLU A 30 -13.42 -3.54 -5.35
C GLU A 30 -13.72 -2.26 -4.59
N MET A 31 -12.81 -1.79 -3.76
CA MET A 31 -12.97 -0.57 -2.97
C MET A 31 -12.43 0.68 -3.67
N GLY A 32 -11.90 0.55 -4.89
CA GLY A 32 -11.48 1.69 -5.69
C GLY A 32 -9.98 1.80 -5.98
N SER A 33 -9.20 0.78 -5.62
CA SER A 33 -7.77 0.77 -5.91
C SER A 33 -7.49 0.27 -7.32
N ARG A 34 -6.42 0.79 -7.94
CA ARG A 34 -5.95 0.36 -9.26
C ARG A 34 -4.43 0.41 -9.29
N ASN A 35 -3.86 -0.40 -10.17
CA ASN A 35 -2.42 -0.38 -10.47
C ASN A 35 -1.53 -0.47 -9.24
N SER A 36 -1.91 -1.35 -8.31
CA SER A 36 -1.12 -1.59 -7.10
C SER A 36 0.14 -2.38 -7.42
N SER A 37 1.25 -1.95 -6.86
CA SER A 37 2.53 -2.65 -7.00
C SER A 37 3.35 -2.54 -5.72
N VAL A 38 4.16 -3.57 -5.47
CA VAL A 38 5.08 -3.60 -4.34
C VAL A 38 6.50 -3.59 -4.88
N TYR A 39 7.34 -2.75 -4.31
CA TYR A 39 8.74 -2.62 -4.69
C TYR A 39 9.62 -2.79 -3.46
N GLU A 40 10.79 -3.37 -3.64
CA GLU A 40 11.81 -3.42 -2.60
C GLU A 40 12.98 -2.55 -3.03
N ASP A 41 13.57 -1.83 -2.07
CA ASP A 41 14.72 -0.98 -2.35
C ASP A 41 15.91 -1.83 -2.81
N GLU A 42 16.55 -1.42 -3.90
CA GLU A 42 17.66 -2.15 -4.50
C GLU A 42 18.86 -2.26 -3.55
N ASN A 43 19.06 -1.25 -2.72
CA ASN A 43 20.25 -1.15 -1.86
C ASN A 43 19.98 -1.44 -0.39
N GLU A 44 18.71 -1.52 0.02
CA GLU A 44 18.35 -1.76 1.41
C GLU A 44 17.34 -2.89 1.51
N PRO A 45 17.80 -4.14 1.74
CA PRO A 45 16.90 -5.28 1.90
C PRO A 45 15.88 -5.05 3.02
N GLY A 46 14.64 -5.39 2.76
CA GLY A 46 13.56 -5.23 3.73
C GLY A 46 12.83 -3.90 3.64
N LEU A 47 13.41 -2.89 3.00
CA LEU A 47 12.73 -1.62 2.78
C LEU A 47 11.83 -1.75 1.56
N VAL A 48 10.51 -1.70 1.78
CA VAL A 48 9.53 -1.87 0.70
C VAL A 48 8.69 -0.62 0.54
N SER A 49 8.18 -0.46 -0.68
CA SER A 49 7.26 0.61 -1.02
C SER A 49 6.07 0.02 -1.77
N THR A 50 4.86 0.41 -1.38
CA THR A 50 3.67 0.07 -2.16
C THR A 50 3.16 1.33 -2.81
N ILE A 51 2.76 1.22 -4.07
CA ILE A 51 2.20 2.34 -4.82
C ILE A 51 0.87 1.88 -5.40
N SER A 52 -0.19 2.66 -5.18
CA SER A 52 -1.52 2.35 -5.69
C SER A 52 -2.24 3.63 -6.09
N GLU A 53 -3.17 3.50 -7.04
CA GLU A 53 -4.05 4.59 -7.43
C GLU A 53 -5.41 4.38 -6.81
N TRP A 54 -6.04 5.46 -6.35
CA TRP A 54 -7.38 5.42 -5.76
C TRP A 54 -8.25 6.49 -6.41
N ASP A 55 -9.54 6.21 -6.50
CA ASP A 55 -10.50 7.15 -7.07
C ASP A 55 -10.58 8.44 -6.26
N SER A 56 -10.43 8.32 -4.93
CA SER A 56 -10.46 9.47 -4.05
C SER A 56 -9.73 9.17 -2.74
N HIS A 57 -9.40 10.22 -2.02
CA HIS A 57 -8.82 10.13 -0.69
C HIS A 57 -9.77 9.40 0.27
N ASP A 58 -11.08 9.68 0.15
CA ASP A 58 -12.09 9.06 1.00
C ASP A 58 -12.19 7.55 0.79
N SER A 59 -12.11 7.09 -0.46
CA SER A 59 -12.11 5.65 -0.78
C SER A 59 -10.92 4.94 -0.14
N MET A 60 -9.76 5.56 -0.19
CA MET A 60 -8.54 5.02 0.41
C MET A 60 -8.66 4.92 1.93
N HIS A 61 -9.18 5.97 2.58
CA HIS A 61 -9.41 5.95 4.03
C HIS A 61 -10.40 4.87 4.43
N ALA A 62 -11.50 4.74 3.70
CA ALA A 62 -12.52 3.73 4.00
C ALA A 62 -11.93 2.31 3.91
N ALA A 63 -11.10 2.06 2.90
CA ALA A 63 -10.43 0.77 2.74
C ALA A 63 -9.45 0.50 3.87
N SER A 64 -8.67 1.49 4.24
CA SER A 64 -7.71 1.40 5.35
C SER A 64 -8.39 1.04 6.66
N GLU A 65 -9.51 1.69 6.95
CA GLU A 65 -10.28 1.42 8.16
C GLU A 65 -10.87 0.00 8.16
N LYS A 66 -11.31 -0.46 6.99
CA LYS A 66 -11.97 -1.75 6.88
C LYS A 66 -11.00 -2.92 6.99
N VAL A 67 -9.83 -2.84 6.36
CA VAL A 67 -8.93 -4.00 6.23
C VAL A 67 -7.53 -3.78 6.78
N GLY A 68 -7.18 -2.57 7.19
CA GLY A 68 -5.82 -2.24 7.60
C GLY A 68 -5.28 -3.10 8.74
N ASP A 69 -6.08 -3.32 9.77
CA ASP A 69 -5.66 -4.13 10.91
C ASP A 69 -5.42 -5.58 10.53
N ASP A 70 -6.33 -6.15 9.74
CA ASP A 70 -6.21 -7.53 9.27
C ASP A 70 -4.99 -7.69 8.36
N PHE A 71 -4.78 -6.73 7.47
CA PHE A 71 -3.61 -6.71 6.59
C PHE A 71 -2.33 -6.72 7.42
N ASN A 72 -2.21 -5.82 8.38
CA ASN A 72 -1.01 -5.72 9.21
C ASN A 72 -0.74 -7.00 10.00
N ARG A 73 -1.78 -7.64 10.49
CA ARG A 73 -1.64 -8.92 11.21
C ARG A 73 -1.10 -10.01 10.30
N GLU A 74 -1.66 -10.14 9.10
CA GLU A 74 -1.25 -11.16 8.15
C GLU A 74 0.14 -10.89 7.56
N ALA A 75 0.46 -9.63 7.30
CA ALA A 75 1.75 -9.25 6.74
C ALA A 75 2.88 -9.23 7.77
N GLY A 76 2.54 -9.27 9.06
CA GLY A 76 3.54 -9.16 10.12
C GLY A 76 4.08 -7.75 10.28
N THR A 77 3.25 -6.74 10.01
CA THR A 77 3.66 -5.34 10.00
C THR A 77 3.00 -4.50 11.10
N GLU A 78 2.40 -5.16 12.09
CA GLU A 78 1.82 -4.45 13.23
C GLU A 78 2.89 -3.67 13.99
N GLY A 79 2.58 -2.43 14.33
CA GLY A 79 3.47 -1.60 15.14
C GLY A 79 4.68 -1.04 14.42
N LEU A 80 4.83 -1.29 13.13
CA LEU A 80 5.95 -0.73 12.37
C LEU A 80 5.71 0.73 12.02
N ASN A 81 6.80 1.45 11.79
CA ASN A 81 6.74 2.86 11.39
C ASN A 81 6.56 2.95 9.88
N TRP A 82 5.42 3.45 9.46
CA TRP A 82 5.11 3.66 8.06
C TRP A 82 5.31 5.11 7.67
N THR A 83 5.91 5.33 6.49
CA THR A 83 5.93 6.63 5.86
C THR A 83 4.90 6.63 4.75
N THR A 84 4.01 7.61 4.75
CA THR A 84 2.91 7.66 3.78
C THR A 84 2.99 8.96 3.00
N HIS A 85 2.90 8.85 1.68
CA HIS A 85 2.77 9.99 0.80
C HIS A 85 1.52 9.83 -0.06
N ILE A 86 0.77 10.90 -0.18
CA ILE A 86 -0.42 10.92 -1.04
C ILE A 86 -0.16 11.99 -2.10
N TRP A 87 -0.15 11.57 -3.35
CA TRP A 87 0.21 12.41 -4.47
C TRP A 87 -1.01 12.74 -5.32
N GLN A 88 -1.17 14.00 -5.66
CA GLN A 88 -2.20 14.44 -6.59
C GLN A 88 -1.52 14.80 -7.91
N LYS A 89 -2.08 14.30 -9.02
CA LYS A 89 -1.51 14.61 -10.33
C LYS A 89 -1.70 16.08 -10.65
N LYS A 90 -0.63 16.80 -10.96
CA LYS A 90 -0.66 18.22 -11.31
C LYS A 90 -0.36 18.47 -12.78
N GLY A 91 0.18 17.49 -13.49
CA GLY A 91 0.50 17.62 -14.90
C GLY A 91 0.99 16.33 -15.47
N SER A 92 1.14 16.32 -16.80
CA SER A 92 1.72 15.19 -17.53
C SER A 92 2.96 15.67 -18.25
N SER A 93 4.02 14.91 -18.15
CA SER A 93 5.28 15.25 -18.82
C SER A 93 5.78 14.09 -19.65
#